data_1cb1eab2b4f5ffbaa5a4a113f9a9b43e
#
_entry.id   1cb1eab2b4f5ffbaa5a4a113f9a9b43e
#
_cell.length_a   1.000
_cell.length_b   1.000
_cell.length_c   1.000
_cell.angle_alpha   90.00
_cell.angle_beta   90.00
_cell.angle_gamma   90.00
#
_symmetry.space_group_name_H-M   'P 1'
#
loop_
_entity.id
_entity.type
_entity.pdbx_description
1 polymer ?
#
loop_
_entity_poly.entity_id
_entity_poly.type
_entity_poly.pdbx_seq_one_letter_code
_entity_poly.pdbx_strand_id
1 'polypeptide(L)'
;MKKQSLSIMLVGLVGLILVACGGEDSSSEADASEVIGGDEEDAIELTFWTFNELHMNIFRDSVTRWNEEFPDRPITLVAETYPYDNMHNNLLLALQSETGAPDLVDIELGRFPNYLQGEPQLLPMNEYVEPVLDDFIESRFDIYAKDGIYYGLPTHVGATVAYYNKEIMDEAGVDIDSIQTWDDYVEAGKQVVANTDAAMVTLETEDYWSYWPLLAQQGSDFFDENGEVILDSSVNIDTLQFMYDMVYEHEIAELTPGGGHHAEEYYGFMNDGGAASVIMPMWYMGRFTDYMEDLESKIVIRPMPRWTEDGNRSAGAGGTGTVVTNQTEHPELAKEFLAYTKLTEEGNLALWEIMGFDPPMWTVWDSETIREDNRYYQYFGTDIFDTLLEIRDEINSINITDRNPIAQQQLTTNVFNNVLRAQSQTPEEALKQAADEIRNN
;
A
#
# COMPACT_ATOMS: atom_id res chain seq x y z
N MET A 1 -15.72 -50.47 -66.67
CA MET A 1 -14.32 -50.23 -67.03
C MET A 1 -13.63 -49.73 -65.76
N LYS A 2 -12.97 -50.63 -65.02
CA LYS A 2 -11.54 -50.87 -64.94
C LYS A 2 -10.73 -49.57 -64.62
N LYS A 3 -10.20 -49.45 -63.40
CA LYS A 3 -8.85 -49.80 -62.91
C LYS A 3 -8.83 -49.40 -61.43
N GLN A 4 -8.60 -50.29 -60.46
CA GLN A 4 -7.38 -50.94 -59.94
C GLN A 4 -6.21 -49.96 -59.74
N SER A 5 -5.84 -49.83 -58.53
CA SER A 5 -4.62 -50.20 -57.80
C SER A 5 -4.22 -49.08 -56.85
N LEU A 6 -3.58 -49.17 -55.75
CA LEU A 6 -2.64 -50.14 -55.19
C LEU A 6 -2.44 -49.78 -53.72
N SER A 7 -2.50 -50.75 -52.83
CA SER A 7 -2.10 -50.64 -51.40
C SER A 7 -0.60 -50.41 -51.29
N ILE A 8 -0.21 -49.47 -50.45
CA ILE A 8 1.12 -49.50 -49.82
C ILE A 8 0.93 -49.34 -48.31
N MET A 9 1.25 -50.43 -47.64
CA MET A 9 1.32 -50.63 -46.19
C MET A 9 2.64 -50.00 -45.73
N LEU A 10 2.59 -48.98 -44.90
CA LEU A 10 3.80 -48.45 -44.22
C LEU A 10 3.65 -48.68 -42.73
N VAL A 11 4.42 -49.63 -42.23
CA VAL A 11 4.62 -49.90 -40.82
C VAL A 11 5.44 -48.74 -40.24
N GLY A 12 4.85 -47.91 -39.43
CA GLY A 12 5.51 -46.83 -38.70
C GLY A 12 5.58 -47.16 -37.20
N LEU A 13 6.78 -47.28 -36.75
CA LEU A 13 7.26 -47.52 -35.40
C LEU A 13 6.57 -46.62 -34.37
N VAL A 14 5.91 -47.18 -33.38
CA VAL A 14 5.41 -46.49 -32.19
C VAL A 14 6.62 -46.25 -31.28
N GLY A 15 7.15 -45.03 -31.33
CA GLY A 15 8.10 -44.54 -30.32
C GLY A 15 7.30 -44.12 -29.08
N LEU A 16 7.41 -44.84 -27.98
CA LEU A 16 7.01 -44.41 -26.65
C LEU A 16 7.91 -43.23 -26.26
N ILE A 17 7.35 -42.02 -26.30
CA ILE A 17 7.93 -40.86 -25.60
C ILE A 17 7.46 -41.00 -24.16
N LEU A 18 8.36 -41.38 -23.28
CA LEU A 18 8.26 -41.16 -21.83
C LEU A 18 8.28 -39.66 -21.59
N VAL A 19 7.11 -39.05 -21.40
CA VAL A 19 7.01 -37.71 -20.79
C VAL A 19 7.41 -37.90 -19.34
N ALA A 20 8.63 -37.52 -19.00
CA ALA A 20 9.02 -37.27 -17.63
C ALA A 20 8.13 -36.11 -17.14
N CYS A 21 7.32 -36.34 -16.11
CA CYS A 21 6.73 -35.30 -15.31
C CYS A 21 7.87 -34.54 -14.64
N GLY A 22 8.33 -33.41 -15.26
CA GLY A 22 9.01 -32.37 -14.58
C GLY A 22 7.97 -31.71 -13.68
N GLY A 23 8.27 -31.57 -12.38
CA GLY A 23 7.45 -30.76 -11.48
C GLY A 23 7.37 -29.35 -12.07
N GLU A 24 6.17 -28.81 -12.16
CA GLU A 24 5.96 -27.39 -12.35
C GLU A 24 6.55 -26.70 -11.11
N ASP A 25 7.65 -25.97 -11.31
CA ASP A 25 8.09 -24.96 -10.36
C ASP A 25 6.95 -23.95 -10.28
N SER A 26 6.32 -23.86 -9.12
CA SER A 26 5.21 -22.96 -8.82
C SER A 26 5.72 -21.54 -8.49
N SER A 27 6.72 -21.02 -9.21
CA SER A 27 7.01 -19.59 -9.20
C SER A 27 5.99 -18.92 -10.12
N SER A 28 5.16 -18.04 -9.56
CA SER A 28 4.27 -17.22 -10.38
C SER A 28 5.15 -16.27 -11.22
N GLU A 29 4.83 -16.17 -12.51
CA GLU A 29 5.49 -15.22 -13.40
C GLU A 29 5.19 -13.79 -12.94
N ALA A 30 6.11 -12.84 -13.24
CA ALA A 30 5.89 -11.42 -13.02
C ALA A 30 4.77 -10.91 -13.94
N ASP A 31 3.94 -10.00 -13.44
CA ASP A 31 2.90 -9.33 -14.24
C ASP A 31 3.50 -8.38 -15.27
N ALA A 32 4.60 -7.71 -14.90
CA ALA A 32 5.35 -6.81 -15.75
C ALA A 32 6.85 -6.90 -15.45
N SER A 33 7.67 -6.72 -16.48
CA SER A 33 9.12 -6.60 -16.38
C SER A 33 9.61 -5.45 -17.24
N GLU A 34 10.52 -4.64 -16.71
CA GLU A 34 11.07 -3.46 -17.38
C GLU A 34 12.58 -3.36 -17.11
N VAL A 35 13.32 -2.92 -18.14
CA VAL A 35 14.74 -2.56 -18.01
C VAL A 35 14.84 -1.04 -17.99
N ILE A 36 15.29 -0.48 -16.88
CA ILE A 36 15.42 0.94 -16.62
C ILE A 36 16.91 1.33 -16.74
N GLY A 37 17.24 2.31 -17.56
CA GLY A 37 18.61 2.60 -17.98
C GLY A 37 19.07 1.66 -19.09
N GLY A 38 20.37 1.44 -19.24
CA GLY A 38 20.88 0.36 -20.10
C GLY A 38 21.48 0.75 -21.45
N ASP A 39 21.59 2.02 -21.77
CA ASP A 39 22.29 2.50 -22.97
C ASP A 39 23.81 2.67 -22.73
N GLU A 40 24.29 2.42 -21.52
CA GLU A 40 25.66 2.60 -21.06
C GLU A 40 26.45 1.28 -21.19
N GLU A 41 27.54 1.28 -21.96
CA GLU A 41 28.29 0.07 -22.35
C GLU A 41 28.91 -0.70 -21.17
N ASP A 42 29.05 -0.05 -19.99
CA ASP A 42 29.66 -0.60 -18.77
C ASP A 42 28.72 -0.56 -17.54
N ALA A 43 27.40 -0.44 -17.74
CA ALA A 43 26.43 -0.35 -16.63
C ALA A 43 26.39 -1.66 -15.82
N ILE A 44 26.39 -1.53 -14.49
CA ILE A 44 26.18 -2.66 -13.59
C ILE A 44 24.67 -2.93 -13.49
N GLU A 45 24.28 -4.17 -13.77
CA GLU A 45 22.90 -4.60 -13.66
C GLU A 45 22.55 -4.88 -12.19
N LEU A 46 21.47 -4.26 -11.71
CA LEU A 46 20.80 -4.57 -10.45
C LEU A 46 19.38 -5.05 -10.75
N THR A 47 18.87 -5.96 -9.95
CA THR A 47 17.52 -6.49 -10.05
C THR A 47 16.63 -5.91 -8.95
N PHE A 48 15.36 -5.62 -9.26
CA PHE A 48 14.40 -5.05 -8.32
C PHE A 48 13.03 -5.71 -8.44
N TRP A 49 12.46 -6.12 -7.30
CA TRP A 49 11.09 -6.63 -7.22
C TRP A 49 10.20 -5.69 -6.45
N THR A 50 8.98 -5.47 -6.98
CA THR A 50 7.93 -4.72 -6.31
C THR A 50 6.57 -5.41 -6.47
N PHE A 51 5.64 -5.10 -5.58
CA PHE A 51 4.23 -5.50 -5.65
C PHE A 51 3.32 -4.37 -6.16
N ASN A 52 3.88 -3.21 -6.46
CA ASN A 52 3.15 -2.03 -6.92
C ASN A 52 3.90 -1.35 -8.06
N GLU A 53 3.33 -1.39 -9.25
CA GLU A 53 3.92 -0.82 -10.47
C GLU A 53 4.25 0.68 -10.36
N LEU A 54 3.49 1.43 -9.53
CA LEU A 54 3.74 2.86 -9.33
C LEU A 54 5.11 3.12 -8.68
N HIS A 55 5.61 2.18 -7.88
CA HIS A 55 6.93 2.30 -7.25
C HIS A 55 8.07 2.31 -8.28
N MET A 56 7.88 1.74 -9.47
CA MET A 56 8.87 1.80 -10.53
C MET A 56 9.17 3.23 -11.00
N ASN A 57 8.23 4.16 -10.83
CA ASN A 57 8.40 5.55 -11.27
C ASN A 57 9.55 6.26 -10.53
N ILE A 58 9.66 6.05 -9.20
CA ILE A 58 10.74 6.66 -8.42
C ILE A 58 12.11 6.05 -8.78
N PHE A 59 12.15 4.75 -9.10
CA PHE A 59 13.38 4.11 -9.52
C PHE A 59 13.81 4.53 -10.94
N ARG A 60 12.87 4.80 -11.87
CA ARG A 60 13.20 5.39 -13.18
C ARG A 60 13.88 6.75 -13.04
N ASP A 61 13.32 7.62 -12.21
CA ASP A 61 13.93 8.91 -11.89
C ASP A 61 15.31 8.73 -11.26
N SER A 62 15.41 7.87 -10.25
CA SER A 62 16.66 7.66 -9.51
C SER A 62 17.78 7.06 -10.39
N VAL A 63 17.48 6.11 -11.27
CA VAL A 63 18.45 5.57 -12.23
C VAL A 63 18.93 6.66 -13.18
N THR A 64 18.02 7.50 -13.68
CA THR A 64 18.38 8.62 -14.57
C THR A 64 19.32 9.59 -13.87
N ARG A 65 18.95 10.06 -12.68
CA ARG A 65 19.78 10.99 -11.88
C ARG A 65 21.12 10.37 -11.50
N TRP A 66 21.14 9.10 -11.08
CA TRP A 66 22.35 8.39 -10.73
C TRP A 66 23.32 8.32 -11.91
N ASN A 67 22.87 7.92 -13.09
CA ASN A 67 23.72 7.76 -14.26
C ASN A 67 24.26 9.11 -14.78
N GLU A 68 23.50 10.19 -14.60
CA GLU A 68 23.96 11.55 -14.89
C GLU A 68 25.03 12.03 -13.90
N GLU A 69 24.84 11.76 -12.60
CA GLU A 69 25.74 12.21 -11.54
C GLU A 69 27.00 11.34 -11.42
N PHE A 70 26.86 10.02 -11.65
CA PHE A 70 27.95 9.04 -11.53
C PHE A 70 28.24 8.31 -12.85
N PRO A 71 28.66 9.01 -13.91
CA PRO A 71 28.86 8.41 -15.23
C PRO A 71 29.99 7.36 -15.29
N ASP A 72 30.86 7.32 -14.28
CA ASP A 72 31.92 6.33 -14.16
C ASP A 72 31.46 5.00 -13.56
N ARG A 73 30.25 4.92 -13.03
CA ARG A 73 29.63 3.73 -12.45
C ARG A 73 28.10 3.71 -12.69
N PRO A 74 27.73 3.69 -13.97
CA PRO A 74 26.31 3.66 -14.34
C PRO A 74 25.66 2.36 -13.91
N ILE A 75 24.35 2.40 -13.71
CA ILE A 75 23.54 1.23 -13.39
C ILE A 75 22.43 1.02 -14.41
N THR A 76 22.04 -0.23 -14.55
CA THR A 76 20.81 -0.65 -15.20
C THR A 76 19.99 -1.40 -14.17
N LEU A 77 18.70 -1.09 -14.04
CA LEU A 77 17.79 -1.75 -13.12
C LEU A 77 16.82 -2.64 -13.89
N VAL A 78 16.87 -3.95 -13.68
CA VAL A 78 15.89 -4.91 -14.18
C VAL A 78 14.79 -5.03 -13.12
N ALA A 79 13.64 -4.38 -13.37
CA ALA A 79 12.55 -4.27 -12.42
C ALA A 79 11.41 -5.20 -12.81
N GLU A 80 10.85 -5.92 -11.83
CA GLU A 80 9.74 -6.85 -11.99
C GLU A 80 8.63 -6.53 -10.99
N THR A 81 7.39 -6.47 -11.50
CA THR A 81 6.19 -6.30 -10.67
C THR A 81 5.43 -7.61 -10.59
N TYR A 82 5.07 -8.02 -9.40
CA TYR A 82 4.28 -9.22 -9.11
C TYR A 82 3.00 -8.86 -8.36
N PRO A 83 1.95 -9.70 -8.43
CA PRO A 83 0.83 -9.60 -7.50
C PRO A 83 1.32 -9.63 -6.04
N TYR A 84 0.68 -8.87 -5.17
CA TYR A 84 1.11 -8.63 -3.78
C TYR A 84 1.52 -9.90 -3.02
N ASP A 85 0.62 -10.90 -2.93
CA ASP A 85 0.92 -12.14 -2.21
C ASP A 85 2.01 -12.97 -2.89
N ASN A 86 2.01 -12.99 -4.21
CA ASN A 86 2.99 -13.75 -4.99
C ASN A 86 4.39 -13.19 -4.80
N MET A 87 4.56 -11.86 -4.84
CA MET A 87 5.85 -11.21 -4.63
C MET A 87 6.43 -11.57 -3.26
N HIS A 88 5.66 -11.39 -2.19
CA HIS A 88 6.13 -11.68 -0.84
C HIS A 88 6.42 -13.17 -0.62
N ASN A 89 5.59 -14.07 -1.16
CA ASN A 89 5.82 -15.51 -1.06
C ASN A 89 7.06 -15.95 -1.87
N ASN A 90 7.24 -15.43 -3.10
CA ASN A 90 8.40 -15.73 -3.93
C ASN A 90 9.69 -15.24 -3.25
N LEU A 91 9.69 -14.04 -2.68
CA LEU A 91 10.82 -13.49 -1.95
C LEU A 91 11.18 -14.37 -0.74
N LEU A 92 10.20 -14.77 0.06
CA LEU A 92 10.44 -15.60 1.22
C LEU A 92 11.08 -16.95 0.82
N LEU A 93 10.59 -17.56 -0.25
CA LEU A 93 11.14 -18.81 -0.79
C LEU A 93 12.56 -18.62 -1.33
N ALA A 94 12.82 -17.52 -2.07
CA ALA A 94 14.13 -17.22 -2.61
C ALA A 94 15.17 -16.98 -1.50
N LEU A 95 14.80 -16.25 -0.46
CA LEU A 95 15.66 -16.06 0.70
C LEU A 95 15.91 -17.37 1.45
N GLN A 96 14.89 -18.18 1.72
CA GLN A 96 15.03 -19.48 2.41
C GLN A 96 15.86 -20.50 1.62
N SER A 97 15.79 -20.48 0.30
CA SER A 97 16.59 -21.34 -0.58
C SER A 97 18.00 -20.83 -0.86
N GLU A 98 18.32 -19.63 -0.37
CA GLU A 98 19.58 -18.93 -0.61
C GLU A 98 19.90 -18.74 -2.11
N THR A 99 18.85 -18.61 -2.96
CA THR A 99 19.01 -18.42 -4.40
C THR A 99 17.80 -17.74 -5.03
N GLY A 100 18.05 -16.84 -5.99
CA GLY A 100 17.03 -16.22 -6.83
C GLY A 100 16.33 -15.01 -6.21
N ALA A 101 16.79 -14.50 -5.05
CA ALA A 101 16.33 -13.22 -4.57
C ALA A 101 16.93 -12.07 -5.39
N PRO A 102 16.18 -10.98 -5.63
CA PRO A 102 16.70 -9.81 -6.32
C PRO A 102 17.71 -9.05 -5.46
N ASP A 103 18.43 -8.09 -6.05
CA ASP A 103 19.33 -7.20 -5.30
C ASP A 103 18.54 -6.26 -4.38
N LEU A 104 17.46 -5.68 -4.92
CA LEU A 104 16.56 -4.75 -4.23
C LEU A 104 15.15 -5.30 -4.24
N VAL A 105 14.38 -5.07 -3.16
CA VAL A 105 12.99 -5.47 -3.13
C VAL A 105 12.16 -4.60 -2.18
N ASP A 106 10.95 -4.29 -2.60
CA ASP A 106 9.93 -3.65 -1.78
C ASP A 106 9.20 -4.69 -0.92
N ILE A 107 9.11 -4.43 0.38
CA ILE A 107 8.36 -5.27 1.31
C ILE A 107 7.33 -4.39 2.01
N GLU A 108 6.05 -4.75 1.89
CA GLU A 108 4.97 -4.07 2.60
C GLU A 108 5.13 -4.28 4.11
N LEU A 109 4.83 -3.25 4.88
CA LEU A 109 5.11 -3.20 6.33
C LEU A 109 4.48 -4.35 7.12
N GLY A 110 3.26 -4.77 6.80
CA GLY A 110 2.58 -5.89 7.49
C GLY A 110 3.22 -7.25 7.23
N ARG A 111 4.04 -7.37 6.19
CA ARG A 111 4.83 -8.58 5.86
C ARG A 111 6.26 -8.51 6.39
N PHE A 112 6.76 -7.30 6.67
CA PHE A 112 8.17 -7.06 6.98
C PHE A 112 8.72 -7.87 8.17
N PRO A 113 8.01 -8.02 9.30
CA PRO A 113 8.50 -8.79 10.43
C PRO A 113 8.82 -10.25 10.12
N ASN A 114 8.21 -10.84 9.09
CA ASN A 114 8.51 -12.21 8.68
C ASN A 114 9.94 -12.37 8.13
N TYR A 115 10.50 -11.30 7.55
CA TYR A 115 11.86 -11.28 7.02
C TYR A 115 12.92 -10.95 8.07
N LEU A 116 12.48 -10.51 9.25
CA LEU A 116 13.33 -10.24 10.41
C LEU A 116 13.46 -11.45 11.35
N GLN A 117 12.78 -12.57 11.04
CA GLN A 117 12.86 -13.78 11.87
C GLN A 117 14.27 -14.43 11.79
N GLY A 118 14.76 -14.92 12.95
CA GLY A 118 16.09 -15.52 13.00
C GLY A 118 17.21 -14.52 12.70
N GLU A 119 18.13 -14.89 11.82
CA GLU A 119 19.15 -14.00 11.24
C GLU A 119 18.61 -13.45 9.91
N PRO A 120 18.35 -12.13 9.81
CA PRO A 120 17.79 -11.56 8.60
C PRO A 120 18.70 -11.76 7.39
N GLN A 121 18.12 -12.16 6.27
CA GLN A 121 18.86 -12.33 5.01
C GLN A 121 18.83 -11.03 4.17
N LEU A 122 18.85 -9.91 4.87
CA LEU A 122 18.84 -8.55 4.37
C LEU A 122 20.11 -7.85 4.83
N LEU A 123 20.61 -6.89 4.06
CA LEU A 123 21.83 -6.16 4.41
C LEU A 123 21.51 -4.98 5.35
N PRO A 124 22.34 -4.75 6.38
CA PRO A 124 22.23 -3.59 7.26
C PRO A 124 22.44 -2.28 6.51
N MET A 125 21.59 -1.27 6.81
CA MET A 125 21.64 0.07 6.23
C MET A 125 22.09 1.15 7.22
N ASN A 126 22.51 0.80 8.44
CA ASN A 126 22.87 1.75 9.51
C ASN A 126 23.85 2.83 9.07
N GLU A 127 24.89 2.47 8.30
CA GLU A 127 25.91 3.42 7.83
C GLU A 127 25.34 4.57 7.00
N TYR A 128 24.18 4.35 6.33
CA TYR A 128 23.47 5.34 5.53
C TYR A 128 22.35 6.04 6.32
N VAL A 129 21.67 5.31 7.22
CA VAL A 129 20.52 5.82 7.99
C VAL A 129 20.96 6.69 9.16
N GLU A 130 21.90 6.23 10.01
CA GLU A 130 22.28 6.94 11.23
C GLU A 130 22.74 8.40 10.99
N PRO A 131 23.48 8.72 9.93
CA PRO A 131 23.92 10.11 9.68
C PRO A 131 22.80 11.10 9.38
N VAL A 132 21.63 10.63 8.91
CA VAL A 132 20.53 11.45 8.42
C VAL A 132 19.22 11.24 9.18
N LEU A 133 19.19 10.36 10.19
CA LEU A 133 17.98 9.96 10.89
C LEU A 133 17.23 11.15 11.52
N ASP A 134 17.94 12.16 12.00
CA ASP A 134 17.36 13.37 12.59
C ASP A 134 16.53 14.20 11.59
N ASP A 135 16.72 14.00 10.28
CA ASP A 135 15.96 14.66 9.21
C ASP A 135 14.67 13.89 8.84
N PHE A 136 14.45 12.72 9.45
CA PHE A 136 13.36 11.80 9.13
C PHE A 136 12.41 11.58 10.30
N ILE A 137 11.23 11.05 9.98
CA ILE A 137 10.28 10.53 10.97
C ILE A 137 10.78 9.16 11.43
N GLU A 138 11.50 9.12 12.56
CA GLU A 138 12.21 7.95 13.10
C GLU A 138 11.29 6.71 13.21
N SER A 139 10.05 6.88 13.68
CA SER A 139 9.09 5.79 13.83
C SER A 139 8.79 5.02 12.52
N ARG A 140 9.10 5.62 11.36
CA ARG A 140 8.96 4.92 10.07
C ARG A 140 10.11 3.98 9.77
N PHE A 141 11.29 4.20 10.39
CA PHE A 141 12.43 3.27 10.30
C PHE A 141 12.31 2.13 11.30
N ASP A 142 11.73 2.37 12.47
CA ASP A 142 11.57 1.35 13.52
C ASP A 142 10.80 0.12 13.05
N ILE A 143 9.83 0.31 12.15
CA ILE A 143 9.06 -0.77 11.52
C ILE A 143 9.96 -1.76 10.76
N TYR A 144 11.06 -1.27 10.19
CA TYR A 144 11.98 -2.01 9.33
C TYR A 144 13.30 -2.35 10.02
N ALA A 145 13.31 -2.26 11.36
CA ALA A 145 14.50 -2.48 12.18
C ALA A 145 14.35 -3.71 13.09
N LYS A 146 15.49 -4.27 13.49
CA LYS A 146 15.60 -5.31 14.51
C LYS A 146 16.86 -5.10 15.33
N ASP A 147 16.73 -5.07 16.64
CA ASP A 147 17.84 -4.94 17.58
C ASP A 147 18.75 -3.72 17.29
N GLY A 148 18.16 -2.61 16.83
CA GLY A 148 18.87 -1.38 16.46
C GLY A 148 19.58 -1.44 15.09
N ILE A 149 19.29 -2.46 14.29
CA ILE A 149 19.79 -2.58 12.92
C ILE A 149 18.65 -2.29 11.95
N TYR A 150 18.83 -1.28 11.11
CA TYR A 150 17.91 -0.90 10.04
C TYR A 150 18.16 -1.76 8.80
N TYR A 151 17.15 -2.47 8.32
CA TYR A 151 17.21 -3.31 7.12
C TYR A 151 16.46 -2.72 5.94
N GLY A 152 15.39 -1.97 6.18
CA GLY A 152 14.57 -1.35 5.14
C GLY A 152 14.55 0.17 5.23
N LEU A 153 14.50 0.82 4.08
CA LEU A 153 14.31 2.26 3.96
C LEU A 153 12.86 2.59 3.63
N PRO A 154 12.19 3.45 4.43
CA PRO A 154 10.78 3.77 4.23
C PRO A 154 10.52 4.50 2.93
N THR A 155 9.36 4.24 2.31
CA THR A 155 8.92 4.95 1.10
C THR A 155 8.07 6.18 1.44
N HIS A 156 7.19 6.09 2.45
CA HIS A 156 6.26 7.16 2.79
C HIS A 156 5.83 7.10 4.27
N VAL A 157 5.17 8.16 4.73
CA VAL A 157 4.59 8.22 6.08
C VAL A 157 3.26 7.47 6.13
N GLY A 158 2.42 7.65 5.12
CA GLY A 158 1.09 7.04 5.03
C GLY A 158 0.04 7.80 5.82
N ALA A 159 0.11 9.13 5.85
CA ALA A 159 -0.89 9.97 6.51
C ALA A 159 -2.28 9.77 5.89
N THR A 160 -3.26 9.35 6.69
CA THR A 160 -4.63 9.13 6.24
C THR A 160 -5.41 10.43 6.24
N VAL A 161 -6.19 10.64 5.19
CA VAL A 161 -7.00 11.83 4.93
C VAL A 161 -8.40 11.45 4.43
N ALA A 162 -9.29 12.40 4.36
CA ALA A 162 -10.60 12.28 3.74
C ALA A 162 -10.58 12.93 2.36
N TYR A 163 -10.94 12.16 1.33
CA TYR A 163 -11.16 12.62 -0.04
C TYR A 163 -12.66 12.84 -0.23
N TYR A 164 -13.07 14.06 -0.60
CA TYR A 164 -14.47 14.39 -0.83
C TYR A 164 -14.71 14.79 -2.27
N ASN A 165 -15.75 14.24 -2.91
CA ASN A 165 -16.25 14.71 -4.19
C ASN A 165 -17.07 15.98 -3.98
N LYS A 166 -16.48 17.12 -4.33
CA LYS A 166 -17.07 18.44 -4.14
C LYS A 166 -18.40 18.62 -4.88
N GLU A 167 -18.53 18.04 -6.08
CA GLU A 167 -19.78 18.18 -6.86
C GLU A 167 -20.94 17.49 -6.13
N ILE A 168 -20.73 16.27 -5.61
CA ILE A 168 -21.75 15.53 -4.84
C ILE A 168 -22.07 16.27 -3.53
N MET A 169 -21.05 16.76 -2.83
CA MET A 169 -21.25 17.50 -1.57
C MET A 169 -22.00 18.82 -1.80
N ASP A 170 -21.66 19.57 -2.86
CA ASP A 170 -22.38 20.78 -3.25
C ASP A 170 -23.85 20.49 -3.64
N GLU A 171 -24.12 19.41 -4.38
CA GLU A 171 -25.47 18.96 -4.72
C GLU A 171 -26.27 18.59 -3.49
N ALA A 172 -25.63 17.91 -2.54
CA ALA A 172 -26.23 17.55 -1.25
C ALA A 172 -26.49 18.77 -0.34
N GLY A 173 -25.88 19.91 -0.64
CA GLY A 173 -25.92 21.11 0.19
C GLY A 173 -25.09 21.01 1.45
N VAL A 174 -24.03 20.21 1.42
CA VAL A 174 -23.10 19.98 2.52
C VAL A 174 -21.85 20.84 2.36
N ASP A 175 -21.52 21.62 3.38
CA ASP A 175 -20.24 22.31 3.50
C ASP A 175 -19.19 21.33 4.06
N ILE A 176 -18.23 20.92 3.22
CA ILE A 176 -17.18 19.98 3.57
C ILE A 176 -16.38 20.47 4.78
N ASP A 177 -16.10 21.77 4.89
CA ASP A 177 -15.31 22.33 5.98
C ASP A 177 -16.08 22.36 7.32
N SER A 178 -17.38 22.08 7.32
CA SER A 178 -18.18 21.89 8.54
C SER A 178 -18.06 20.51 9.16
N ILE A 179 -17.49 19.53 8.43
CA ILE A 179 -17.32 18.15 8.90
C ILE A 179 -16.05 18.08 9.76
N GLN A 180 -16.19 18.21 11.08
CA GLN A 180 -15.08 18.21 12.02
C GLN A 180 -14.98 16.92 12.85
N THR A 181 -16.11 16.26 13.07
CA THR A 181 -16.23 15.04 13.87
C THR A 181 -16.88 13.92 13.07
N TRP A 182 -16.75 12.68 13.54
CA TRP A 182 -17.47 11.54 12.93
C TRP A 182 -19.00 11.68 13.08
N ASP A 183 -19.49 12.39 14.11
CA ASP A 183 -20.91 12.72 14.21
C ASP A 183 -21.33 13.70 13.10
N ASP A 184 -20.54 14.74 12.82
CA ASP A 184 -20.79 15.65 11.68
C ASP A 184 -20.75 14.90 10.35
N TYR A 185 -19.84 13.93 10.21
CA TYR A 185 -19.72 13.10 9.02
C TYR A 185 -20.98 12.26 8.78
N VAL A 186 -21.56 11.66 9.84
CA VAL A 186 -22.83 10.93 9.77
C VAL A 186 -23.97 11.85 9.35
N GLU A 187 -24.06 13.06 9.93
CA GLU A 187 -25.11 14.02 9.57
C GLU A 187 -24.96 14.55 8.13
N ALA A 188 -23.71 14.76 7.67
CA ALA A 188 -23.43 15.08 6.28
C ALA A 188 -23.84 13.92 5.35
N GLY A 189 -23.51 12.69 5.73
CA GLY A 189 -23.90 11.49 4.98
C GLY A 189 -25.41 11.34 4.80
N LYS A 190 -26.20 11.62 5.85
CA LYS A 190 -27.66 11.64 5.73
C LYS A 190 -28.17 12.68 4.74
N GLN A 191 -27.50 13.84 4.62
CA GLN A 191 -27.83 14.84 3.61
C GLN A 191 -27.46 14.38 2.21
N VAL A 192 -26.30 13.73 2.05
CA VAL A 192 -25.84 13.17 0.75
C VAL A 192 -26.86 12.18 0.24
N VAL A 193 -27.20 11.14 0.99
CA VAL A 193 -28.14 10.10 0.53
C VAL A 193 -29.59 10.60 0.39
N ALA A 194 -29.97 11.67 1.07
CA ALA A 194 -31.29 12.26 0.94
C ALA A 194 -31.46 13.14 -0.32
N ASN A 195 -30.37 13.72 -0.83
CA ASN A 195 -30.41 14.73 -1.88
C ASN A 195 -29.72 14.31 -3.17
N THR A 196 -28.96 13.19 -3.17
CA THR A 196 -28.25 12.65 -4.33
C THR A 196 -28.50 11.14 -4.46
N ASP A 197 -28.02 10.55 -5.55
CA ASP A 197 -28.04 9.09 -5.74
C ASP A 197 -26.75 8.41 -5.21
N ALA A 198 -25.82 9.17 -4.60
CA ALA A 198 -24.53 8.68 -4.12
C ALA A 198 -24.62 8.20 -2.65
N ALA A 199 -23.80 7.22 -2.29
CA ALA A 199 -23.47 6.95 -0.90
C ALA A 199 -22.54 8.03 -0.32
N MET A 200 -22.52 8.22 1.02
CA MET A 200 -21.50 9.06 1.65
C MET A 200 -20.10 8.43 1.52
N VAL A 201 -20.02 7.11 1.72
CA VAL A 201 -18.76 6.35 1.73
C VAL A 201 -19.00 4.90 1.36
N THR A 202 -17.97 4.21 0.93
CA THR A 202 -17.96 2.74 0.79
C THR A 202 -17.07 2.09 1.84
N LEU A 203 -17.44 0.88 2.26
CA LEU A 203 -16.70 0.09 3.24
C LEU A 203 -16.20 -1.21 2.62
N GLU A 204 -14.92 -1.49 2.75
CA GLU A 204 -14.30 -2.71 2.23
C GLU A 204 -14.70 -3.95 3.02
N THR A 205 -14.74 -5.08 2.35
CA THR A 205 -15.03 -6.37 2.95
C THR A 205 -14.00 -7.45 2.60
N GLU A 206 -13.15 -7.19 1.60
CA GLU A 206 -12.05 -8.05 1.18
C GLU A 206 -10.68 -7.44 1.47
N ASP A 207 -10.68 -6.20 1.99
CA ASP A 207 -9.51 -5.51 2.49
C ASP A 207 -9.83 -4.83 3.83
N TYR A 208 -8.84 -4.23 4.50
CA TYR A 208 -8.95 -3.68 5.86
C TYR A 208 -8.71 -2.17 5.94
N TRP A 209 -8.54 -1.48 4.81
CA TRP A 209 -8.22 -0.05 4.76
C TRP A 209 -9.37 0.85 5.25
N SER A 210 -10.63 0.40 5.16
CA SER A 210 -11.76 1.11 5.75
C SER A 210 -11.81 1.02 7.28
N TYR A 211 -11.11 0.07 7.90
CA TYR A 211 -11.15 -0.20 9.33
C TYR A 211 -9.88 0.25 10.06
N TRP A 212 -8.72 -0.12 9.54
CA TRP A 212 -7.45 0.08 10.21
C TRP A 212 -7.09 1.55 10.50
N PRO A 213 -7.24 2.52 9.55
CA PRO A 213 -7.00 3.92 9.85
C PRO A 213 -7.90 4.48 10.95
N LEU A 214 -9.15 4.00 11.05
CA LEU A 214 -10.08 4.42 12.10
C LEU A 214 -9.63 3.95 13.49
N LEU A 215 -8.98 2.79 13.59
CA LEU A 215 -8.37 2.32 14.83
C LEU A 215 -7.13 3.13 15.18
N ALA A 216 -6.20 3.24 14.22
CA ALA A 216 -4.93 3.93 14.42
C ALA A 216 -5.13 5.40 14.80
N GLN A 217 -6.14 6.07 14.25
CA GLN A 217 -6.54 7.43 14.64
C GLN A 217 -6.84 7.54 16.15
N GLN A 218 -7.41 6.50 16.74
CA GLN A 218 -7.75 6.43 18.17
C GLN A 218 -6.60 5.92 19.04
N GLY A 219 -5.41 5.67 18.45
CA GLY A 219 -4.27 5.09 19.16
C GLY A 219 -4.44 3.59 19.47
N SER A 220 -5.33 2.89 18.72
CA SER A 220 -5.51 1.44 18.78
C SER A 220 -4.96 0.77 17.52
N ASP A 221 -4.83 -0.56 17.55
CA ASP A 221 -4.35 -1.38 16.45
C ASP A 221 -4.85 -2.83 16.60
N PHE A 222 -4.33 -3.76 15.79
CA PHE A 222 -4.56 -5.19 15.95
C PHE A 222 -3.74 -5.77 17.11
N PHE A 223 -2.58 -5.16 17.38
CA PHE A 223 -1.64 -5.51 18.45
C PHE A 223 -1.26 -4.27 19.26
N ASP A 224 -0.92 -4.45 20.52
CA ASP A 224 -0.34 -3.39 21.33
C ASP A 224 1.18 -3.23 21.07
N GLU A 225 1.81 -2.27 21.75
CA GLU A 225 3.25 -1.99 21.68
C GLU A 225 4.14 -3.17 22.10
N ASN A 226 3.60 -4.15 22.84
CA ASN A 226 4.29 -5.37 23.26
C ASN A 226 4.01 -6.54 22.32
N GLY A 227 3.23 -6.34 21.26
CA GLY A 227 2.81 -7.36 20.32
C GLY A 227 1.67 -8.25 20.81
N GLU A 228 1.00 -7.91 21.92
CA GLU A 228 -0.16 -8.64 22.38
C GLU A 228 -1.41 -8.31 21.54
N VAL A 229 -2.22 -9.33 21.28
CA VAL A 229 -3.45 -9.17 20.46
C VAL A 229 -4.47 -8.34 21.22
N ILE A 230 -4.84 -7.18 20.67
CA ILE A 230 -5.88 -6.28 21.18
C ILE A 230 -7.05 -6.10 20.21
N LEU A 231 -7.17 -6.98 19.22
CA LEU A 231 -8.20 -6.91 18.19
C LEU A 231 -9.63 -6.91 18.76
N ASP A 232 -9.84 -7.54 19.92
CA ASP A 232 -11.10 -7.57 20.67
C ASP A 232 -11.20 -6.48 21.77
N SER A 233 -10.40 -5.42 21.69
CA SER A 233 -10.53 -4.27 22.59
C SER A 233 -11.84 -3.52 22.35
N SER A 234 -12.29 -2.75 23.35
CA SER A 234 -13.53 -1.97 23.21
C SER A 234 -13.46 -0.96 22.07
N VAL A 235 -12.30 -0.30 21.87
CA VAL A 235 -12.12 0.65 20.77
C VAL A 235 -12.32 -0.03 19.42
N ASN A 236 -11.75 -1.22 19.24
CA ASN A 236 -11.85 -1.97 17.98
C ASN A 236 -13.28 -2.46 17.74
N ILE A 237 -13.95 -2.94 18.78
CA ILE A 237 -15.37 -3.36 18.72
C ILE A 237 -16.27 -2.18 18.38
N ASP A 238 -16.12 -1.05 19.07
CA ASP A 238 -16.91 0.15 18.86
C ASP A 238 -16.69 0.74 17.45
N THR A 239 -15.47 0.68 16.94
CA THR A 239 -15.14 1.13 15.58
C THR A 239 -15.81 0.23 14.52
N LEU A 240 -15.78 -1.09 14.68
CA LEU A 240 -16.47 -1.98 13.75
C LEU A 240 -17.99 -1.84 13.87
N GLN A 241 -18.51 -1.56 15.08
CA GLN A 241 -19.93 -1.24 15.28
C GLN A 241 -20.30 0.05 14.55
N PHE A 242 -19.48 1.10 14.63
CA PHE A 242 -19.67 2.34 13.88
C PHE A 242 -19.75 2.11 12.37
N MET A 243 -18.87 1.26 11.81
CA MET A 243 -18.92 0.87 10.39
C MET A 243 -20.23 0.12 10.06
N TYR A 244 -20.65 -0.80 10.92
CA TYR A 244 -21.92 -1.50 10.77
C TYR A 244 -23.10 -0.52 10.80
N ASP A 245 -23.09 0.45 11.75
CA ASP A 245 -24.16 1.44 11.89
C ASP A 245 -24.22 2.39 10.68
N MET A 246 -23.08 2.76 10.07
CA MET A 246 -23.07 3.54 8.83
C MET A 246 -23.83 2.84 7.70
N VAL A 247 -23.74 1.52 7.60
CA VAL A 247 -24.45 0.75 6.55
C VAL A 247 -25.91 0.52 6.90
N TYR A 248 -26.23 0.08 8.13
CA TYR A 248 -27.52 -0.51 8.46
C TYR A 248 -28.43 0.34 9.34
N GLU A 249 -27.87 1.28 10.14
CA GLU A 249 -28.65 2.15 11.00
C GLU A 249 -28.77 3.58 10.44
N HIS A 250 -27.66 4.08 9.87
CA HIS A 250 -27.63 5.42 9.28
C HIS A 250 -27.92 5.40 7.78
N GLU A 251 -27.71 4.24 7.14
CA GLU A 251 -27.93 4.02 5.70
C GLU A 251 -27.14 5.02 4.82
N ILE A 252 -25.94 5.41 5.27
CA ILE A 252 -25.06 6.38 4.58
C ILE A 252 -23.91 5.72 3.84
N ALA A 253 -23.65 4.46 4.11
CA ALA A 253 -22.53 3.72 3.50
C ALA A 253 -23.03 2.52 2.70
N GLU A 254 -22.30 2.19 1.63
CA GLU A 254 -22.45 0.96 0.86
C GLU A 254 -21.22 0.07 1.01
N LEU A 255 -21.38 -1.23 0.78
CA LEU A 255 -20.22 -2.13 0.68
C LEU A 255 -19.54 -1.90 -0.68
N THR A 256 -18.20 -1.80 -0.64
CA THR A 256 -17.40 -1.49 -1.81
C THR A 256 -17.64 -2.48 -2.95
N PRO A 257 -17.96 -2.02 -4.17
CA PRO A 257 -17.98 -2.86 -5.36
C PRO A 257 -16.64 -3.60 -5.54
N GLY A 258 -16.69 -4.90 -5.84
CA GLY A 258 -15.49 -5.72 -5.90
C GLY A 258 -14.85 -6.05 -4.54
N GLY A 259 -15.39 -5.50 -3.44
CA GLY A 259 -14.95 -5.79 -2.07
C GLY A 259 -13.79 -4.95 -1.55
N GLY A 260 -13.07 -4.21 -2.39
CA GLY A 260 -11.90 -3.40 -2.00
C GLY A 260 -11.71 -2.16 -2.87
N HIS A 261 -11.04 -1.14 -2.32
CA HIS A 261 -10.80 0.14 -2.97
C HIS A 261 -9.69 0.08 -4.03
N HIS A 262 -9.06 -1.07 -4.22
CA HIS A 262 -8.02 -1.30 -5.24
C HIS A 262 -8.51 -2.09 -6.46
N ALA A 263 -9.83 -2.18 -6.66
CA ALA A 263 -10.44 -2.92 -7.75
C ALA A 263 -10.91 -2.00 -8.90
N GLU A 264 -10.83 -2.48 -10.14
CA GLU A 264 -11.32 -1.72 -11.32
C GLU A 264 -12.81 -1.37 -11.21
N GLU A 265 -13.63 -2.26 -10.64
CA GLU A 265 -15.04 -2.02 -10.39
C GLU A 265 -15.26 -0.83 -9.46
N TYR A 266 -14.38 -0.65 -8.47
CA TYR A 266 -14.44 0.49 -7.57
C TYR A 266 -14.07 1.80 -8.28
N TYR A 267 -13.04 1.79 -9.10
CA TYR A 267 -12.64 2.99 -9.84
C TYR A 267 -13.73 3.45 -10.79
N GLY A 268 -14.39 2.51 -11.50
CA GLY A 268 -15.56 2.79 -12.32
C GLY A 268 -16.72 3.37 -11.52
N PHE A 269 -17.03 2.76 -10.36
CA PHE A 269 -18.08 3.24 -9.46
C PHE A 269 -17.82 4.68 -8.97
N MET A 270 -16.59 5.01 -8.59
CA MET A 270 -16.22 6.37 -8.18
C MET A 270 -16.29 7.37 -9.33
N ASN A 271 -15.80 7.01 -10.52
CA ASN A 271 -15.92 7.86 -11.73
C ASN A 271 -17.38 8.18 -12.08
N ASP A 272 -18.29 7.25 -11.86
CA ASP A 272 -19.73 7.43 -12.09
C ASP A 272 -20.42 8.22 -10.93
N GLY A 273 -19.67 8.67 -9.91
CA GLY A 273 -20.20 9.44 -8.79
C GLY A 273 -20.92 8.59 -7.75
N GLY A 274 -20.55 7.33 -7.60
CA GLY A 274 -21.22 6.38 -6.69
C GLY A 274 -21.04 6.67 -5.20
N ALA A 275 -19.97 7.38 -4.80
CA ALA A 275 -19.78 7.82 -3.42
C ALA A 275 -19.24 9.24 -3.33
N ALA A 276 -19.63 9.95 -2.28
CA ALA A 276 -19.22 11.33 -1.98
C ALA A 276 -17.84 11.42 -1.35
N SER A 277 -17.34 10.35 -0.72
CA SER A 277 -16.02 10.36 -0.09
C SER A 277 -15.39 8.98 0.01
N VAL A 278 -14.08 8.99 0.26
CA VAL A 278 -13.30 7.83 0.70
C VAL A 278 -12.26 8.28 1.72
N ILE A 279 -12.02 7.44 2.73
CA ILE A 279 -11.00 7.66 3.76
C ILE A 279 -9.82 6.75 3.43
N MET A 280 -8.71 7.33 2.99
CA MET A 280 -7.53 6.59 2.56
C MET A 280 -6.26 7.41 2.82
N PRO A 281 -5.10 6.78 2.97
CA PRO A 281 -3.84 7.49 3.08
C PRO A 281 -3.45 8.26 1.81
N MET A 282 -2.53 9.22 1.95
CA MET A 282 -2.08 10.09 0.84
C MET A 282 -1.55 9.30 -0.36
N TRP A 283 -0.92 8.14 -0.15
CA TRP A 283 -0.45 7.29 -1.25
C TRP A 283 -1.58 6.82 -2.19
N TYR A 284 -2.84 6.93 -1.77
CA TYR A 284 -3.98 6.60 -2.62
C TYR A 284 -4.24 7.65 -3.72
N MET A 285 -3.64 8.85 -3.64
CA MET A 285 -3.76 9.88 -4.68
C MET A 285 -3.38 9.36 -6.07
N GLY A 286 -2.37 8.48 -6.16
CA GLY A 286 -1.99 7.84 -7.41
C GLY A 286 -3.12 7.05 -8.06
N ARG A 287 -4.01 6.42 -7.27
CA ARG A 287 -5.16 5.69 -7.81
C ARG A 287 -6.19 6.62 -8.44
N PHE A 288 -6.39 7.79 -7.85
CA PHE A 288 -7.25 8.82 -8.44
C PHE A 288 -6.68 9.32 -9.77
N THR A 289 -5.41 9.70 -9.81
CA THR A 289 -4.79 10.27 -11.02
C THR A 289 -4.63 9.27 -12.17
N ASP A 290 -4.52 7.97 -11.88
CA ASP A 290 -4.23 6.94 -12.87
C ASP A 290 -5.50 6.19 -13.34
N TYR A 291 -6.56 6.12 -12.50
CA TYR A 291 -7.74 5.30 -12.78
C TYR A 291 -9.08 6.05 -12.67
N MET A 292 -9.09 7.27 -12.12
CA MET A 292 -10.33 8.03 -11.89
C MET A 292 -10.25 9.42 -12.53
N GLU A 293 -9.87 9.47 -13.81
CA GLU A 293 -9.66 10.72 -14.57
C GLU A 293 -10.90 11.63 -14.62
N ASP A 294 -12.12 11.06 -14.59
CA ASP A 294 -13.36 11.81 -14.61
C ASP A 294 -13.59 12.64 -13.33
N LEU A 295 -12.81 12.38 -12.29
CA LEU A 295 -12.85 13.10 -11.01
C LEU A 295 -11.80 14.21 -10.88
N GLU A 296 -11.01 14.47 -11.93
CA GLU A 296 -10.03 15.57 -11.91
C GLU A 296 -10.69 16.90 -11.55
N SER A 297 -10.08 17.64 -10.60
CA SER A 297 -10.58 18.90 -10.07
C SER A 297 -11.92 18.84 -9.31
N LYS A 298 -12.46 17.63 -9.07
CA LYS A 298 -13.70 17.42 -8.30
C LYS A 298 -13.43 16.89 -6.88
N ILE A 299 -12.26 16.32 -6.65
CA ILE A 299 -11.87 15.79 -5.34
C ILE A 299 -11.10 16.86 -4.56
N VAL A 300 -11.50 17.07 -3.31
CA VAL A 300 -10.77 17.86 -2.34
C VAL A 300 -10.33 17.00 -1.17
N ILE A 301 -9.14 17.29 -0.63
CA ILE A 301 -8.56 16.56 0.49
C ILE A 301 -8.72 17.37 1.76
N ARG A 302 -9.15 16.72 2.84
CA ARG A 302 -9.29 17.31 4.18
C ARG A 302 -8.75 16.36 5.23
N PRO A 303 -8.39 16.85 6.43
CA PRO A 303 -8.14 15.97 7.56
C PRO A 303 -9.30 15.01 7.81
N MET A 304 -9.03 13.85 8.39
CA MET A 304 -10.10 12.96 8.85
C MET A 304 -10.97 13.66 9.90
N PRO A 305 -12.29 13.38 9.94
CA PRO A 305 -13.13 13.75 11.08
C PRO A 305 -12.55 13.12 12.37
N ARG A 306 -12.61 13.83 13.49
CA ARG A 306 -12.08 13.35 14.77
C ARG A 306 -13.15 12.61 15.59
N TRP A 307 -12.73 11.66 16.41
CA TRP A 307 -13.62 10.93 17.31
C TRP A 307 -14.04 11.75 18.54
N THR A 308 -13.17 12.63 19.00
CA THR A 308 -13.38 13.50 20.18
C THR A 308 -12.82 14.88 19.88
N GLU A 309 -13.23 15.89 20.66
CA GLU A 309 -12.80 17.28 20.47
C GLU A 309 -11.27 17.45 20.41
N ASP A 310 -10.53 16.66 21.20
CA ASP A 310 -9.07 16.68 21.26
C ASP A 310 -8.43 15.49 20.50
N GLY A 311 -9.22 14.74 19.69
CA GLY A 311 -8.75 13.57 18.97
C GLY A 311 -7.93 13.93 17.74
N ASN A 312 -7.06 13.02 17.31
CA ASN A 312 -6.28 13.15 16.08
C ASN A 312 -7.17 13.19 14.83
N ARG A 313 -6.70 13.90 13.81
CA ARG A 313 -7.38 14.03 12.50
C ARG A 313 -6.64 13.27 11.39
N SER A 314 -5.75 12.38 11.78
CA SER A 314 -5.03 11.50 10.87
C SER A 314 -4.57 10.23 11.58
N ALA A 315 -4.06 9.29 10.81
CA ALA A 315 -3.41 8.08 11.28
C ALA A 315 -2.36 7.64 10.26
N GLY A 316 -1.28 7.05 10.71
CA GLY A 316 -0.36 6.35 9.82
C GLY A 316 -0.99 5.04 9.34
N ALA A 317 -1.07 4.82 8.03
CA ALA A 317 -1.57 3.57 7.47
C ALA A 317 -0.83 3.20 6.19
N GLY A 318 -0.41 1.95 6.13
CA GLY A 318 0.43 1.45 5.06
C GLY A 318 1.88 1.87 5.20
N GLY A 319 2.69 1.31 4.35
CA GLY A 319 4.12 1.57 4.27
C GLY A 319 4.85 0.48 3.50
N THR A 320 5.94 0.87 2.87
CA THR A 320 6.84 -0.02 2.16
C THR A 320 8.25 0.26 2.61
N GLY A 321 8.96 -0.78 3.02
CA GLY A 321 10.39 -0.75 3.23
C GLY A 321 11.10 -1.35 2.03
N THR A 322 11.93 -0.58 1.33
CA THR A 322 12.80 -1.14 0.30
C THR A 322 14.08 -1.65 0.96
N VAL A 323 14.49 -2.86 0.64
CA VAL A 323 15.65 -3.54 1.23
C VAL A 323 16.67 -3.96 0.18
N VAL A 324 17.90 -4.22 0.64
CA VAL A 324 18.95 -4.91 -0.14
C VAL A 324 19.05 -6.34 0.40
N THR A 325 18.97 -7.34 -0.48
CA THR A 325 19.10 -8.74 -0.07
C THR A 325 20.57 -9.13 0.09
N ASN A 326 20.85 -10.15 0.90
CA ASN A 326 22.23 -10.66 1.07
C ASN A 326 22.71 -11.52 -0.10
N GLN A 327 21.86 -11.75 -1.12
CA GLN A 327 22.20 -12.50 -2.33
C GLN A 327 22.76 -11.63 -3.45
N THR A 328 22.76 -10.30 -3.27
CA THR A 328 23.34 -9.38 -4.27
C THR A 328 24.84 -9.63 -4.50
N GLU A 329 25.26 -9.60 -5.75
CA GLU A 329 26.68 -9.63 -6.11
C GLU A 329 27.36 -8.24 -5.97
N HIS A 330 26.54 -7.17 -5.78
CA HIS A 330 26.98 -5.78 -5.72
C HIS A 330 26.54 -5.06 -4.43
N PRO A 331 26.85 -5.58 -3.22
CA PRO A 331 26.27 -5.12 -1.96
C PRO A 331 26.50 -3.62 -1.69
N GLU A 332 27.69 -3.11 -1.93
CA GLU A 332 27.98 -1.69 -1.66
C GLU A 332 27.26 -0.77 -2.66
N LEU A 333 27.22 -1.14 -3.95
CA LEU A 333 26.51 -0.36 -4.96
C LEU A 333 25.00 -0.36 -4.73
N ALA A 334 24.42 -1.53 -4.42
CA ALA A 334 22.99 -1.65 -4.15
C ALA A 334 22.56 -0.83 -2.93
N LYS A 335 23.34 -0.87 -1.82
CA LYS A 335 23.09 -0.06 -0.63
C LYS A 335 23.20 1.44 -0.94
N GLU A 336 24.25 1.86 -1.63
CA GLU A 336 24.47 3.25 -1.97
C GLU A 336 23.40 3.79 -2.91
N PHE A 337 23.00 3.03 -3.94
CA PHE A 337 21.90 3.39 -4.83
C PHE A 337 20.56 3.47 -4.11
N LEU A 338 20.26 2.52 -3.22
CA LEU A 338 19.04 2.58 -2.42
C LEU A 338 19.03 3.79 -1.47
N ALA A 339 20.17 4.09 -0.82
CA ALA A 339 20.31 5.29 0.00
C ALA A 339 20.15 6.58 -0.83
N TYR A 340 20.74 6.64 -2.01
CA TYR A 340 20.57 7.74 -2.95
C TYR A 340 19.11 7.95 -3.33
N THR A 341 18.38 6.87 -3.59
CA THR A 341 16.95 6.91 -3.95
C THR A 341 16.06 7.39 -2.79
N LYS A 342 16.33 6.95 -1.55
CA LYS A 342 15.40 7.08 -0.42
C LYS A 342 15.83 8.07 0.66
N LEU A 343 17.12 8.36 0.80
CA LEU A 343 17.64 9.16 1.91
C LEU A 343 18.15 10.55 1.50
N THR A 344 18.13 10.89 0.21
CA THR A 344 18.48 12.23 -0.25
C THR A 344 17.26 13.17 -0.25
N GLU A 345 17.50 14.47 -0.19
CA GLU A 345 16.45 15.50 -0.33
C GLU A 345 15.76 15.37 -1.69
N GLU A 346 16.53 15.20 -2.78
CA GLU A 346 16.01 15.05 -4.14
C GLU A 346 15.17 13.78 -4.28
N GLY A 347 15.55 12.68 -3.65
CA GLY A 347 14.76 11.44 -3.64
C GLY A 347 13.43 11.63 -2.93
N ASN A 348 13.40 12.34 -1.81
CA ASN A 348 12.18 12.61 -1.06
C ASN A 348 11.27 13.64 -1.75
N LEU A 349 11.82 14.66 -2.41
CA LEU A 349 11.04 15.56 -3.26
C LEU A 349 10.41 14.81 -4.45
N ALA A 350 11.18 13.91 -5.09
CA ALA A 350 10.69 13.07 -6.17
C ALA A 350 9.57 12.11 -5.73
N LEU A 351 9.59 11.60 -4.50
CA LEU A 351 8.47 10.81 -3.94
C LEU A 351 7.16 11.59 -3.96
N TRP A 352 7.19 12.86 -3.57
CA TRP A 352 6.00 13.72 -3.63
C TRP A 352 5.63 14.07 -5.07
N GLU A 353 6.57 14.55 -5.86
CA GLU A 353 6.31 15.06 -7.20
C GLU A 353 5.80 13.97 -8.15
N ILE A 354 6.43 12.79 -8.12
CA ILE A 354 6.18 11.69 -9.05
C ILE A 354 5.05 10.78 -8.56
N MET A 355 5.03 10.47 -7.26
CA MET A 355 4.13 9.46 -6.69
C MET A 355 2.99 10.05 -5.85
N GLY A 356 3.07 11.33 -5.45
CA GLY A 356 2.12 11.94 -4.52
C GLY A 356 2.20 11.33 -3.12
N PHE A 357 3.33 10.72 -2.77
CA PHE A 357 3.54 10.12 -1.47
C PHE A 357 4.10 11.13 -0.49
N ASP A 358 3.59 11.12 0.72
CA ASP A 358 4.05 11.95 1.84
C ASP A 358 5.47 11.50 2.27
N PRO A 359 6.51 12.34 2.01
CA PRO A 359 7.90 11.92 2.22
C PRO A 359 8.21 11.62 3.68
N PRO A 360 8.98 10.57 4.00
CA PRO A 360 9.41 10.31 5.37
C PRO A 360 10.48 11.28 5.88
N MET A 361 11.16 12.02 5.00
CA MET A 361 12.07 13.11 5.36
C MET A 361 11.25 14.37 5.67
N TRP A 362 11.04 14.66 6.97
CA TRP A 362 10.19 15.78 7.39
C TRP A 362 10.80 17.16 7.07
N THR A 363 12.12 17.26 6.90
CA THR A 363 12.80 18.52 6.56
C THR A 363 12.43 19.05 5.17
N VAL A 364 12.05 18.18 4.21
CA VAL A 364 11.57 18.61 2.89
C VAL A 364 10.16 19.20 2.94
N TRP A 365 9.40 19.01 4.00
CA TRP A 365 8.03 19.50 4.13
C TRP A 365 7.98 21.03 4.21
N ASP A 366 9.07 21.67 4.67
CA ASP A 366 9.23 23.14 4.71
C ASP A 366 9.87 23.71 3.43
N SER A 367 10.24 22.87 2.45
CA SER A 367 10.85 23.30 1.17
C SER A 367 9.85 24.03 0.27
N GLU A 368 10.30 25.07 -0.43
CA GLU A 368 9.50 25.72 -1.47
C GLU A 368 9.30 24.80 -2.67
N THR A 369 10.25 23.91 -2.96
CA THR A 369 10.20 22.95 -4.09
C THR A 369 9.04 21.97 -3.98
N ILE A 370 8.66 21.54 -2.77
CA ILE A 370 7.54 20.64 -2.59
C ILE A 370 6.19 21.23 -3.01
N ARG A 371 6.14 22.56 -3.20
CA ARG A 371 4.95 23.31 -3.64
C ARG A 371 4.96 23.63 -5.12
N GLU A 372 5.96 23.15 -5.85
CA GLU A 372 5.99 23.30 -7.30
C GLU A 372 4.84 22.51 -7.95
N ASP A 373 4.33 23.07 -9.06
CA ASP A 373 3.18 22.48 -9.76
C ASP A 373 3.50 21.07 -10.26
N ASN A 374 2.62 20.11 -9.93
CA ASN A 374 2.69 18.74 -10.37
C ASN A 374 1.29 18.19 -10.65
N ARG A 375 1.18 16.96 -11.16
CA ARG A 375 -0.09 16.32 -11.51
C ARG A 375 -1.07 16.20 -10.34
N TYR A 376 -0.58 16.09 -9.11
CA TYR A 376 -1.42 15.98 -7.92
C TYR A 376 -2.04 17.32 -7.55
N TYR A 377 -1.26 18.43 -7.61
CA TYR A 377 -1.81 19.77 -7.44
C TYR A 377 -2.81 20.13 -8.54
N GLN A 378 -2.58 19.68 -9.79
CA GLN A 378 -3.52 19.88 -10.88
C GLN A 378 -4.82 19.12 -10.65
N TYR A 379 -4.74 17.91 -10.10
CA TYR A 379 -5.91 17.05 -9.85
C TYR A 379 -6.70 17.49 -8.60
N PHE A 380 -6.03 17.70 -7.46
CA PHE A 380 -6.69 17.89 -6.15
C PHE A 380 -6.73 19.35 -5.68
N GLY A 381 -5.96 20.26 -6.31
CA GLY A 381 -5.77 21.65 -5.87
C GLY A 381 -4.44 21.86 -5.11
N THR A 382 -4.09 23.11 -4.93
CA THR A 382 -2.76 23.52 -4.43
C THR A 382 -2.62 23.47 -2.91
N ASP A 383 -3.68 23.18 -2.16
CA ASP A 383 -3.74 23.17 -0.70
C ASP A 383 -3.51 21.78 -0.07
N ILE A 384 -3.32 20.72 -0.89
CA ILE A 384 -3.19 19.34 -0.39
C ILE A 384 -2.01 19.17 0.57
N PHE A 385 -0.87 19.80 0.29
CA PHE A 385 0.29 19.71 1.18
C PHE A 385 0.12 20.53 2.46
N ASP A 386 -0.67 21.62 2.43
CA ASP A 386 -1.03 22.37 3.62
C ASP A 386 -1.87 21.52 4.59
N THR A 387 -2.72 20.64 4.07
CA THR A 387 -3.44 19.65 4.87
C THR A 387 -2.48 18.70 5.59
N LEU A 388 -1.42 18.20 4.93
CA LEU A 388 -0.39 17.39 5.58
C LEU A 388 0.34 18.14 6.69
N LEU A 389 0.74 19.37 6.44
CA LEU A 389 1.40 20.21 7.45
C LEU A 389 0.50 20.48 8.66
N GLU A 390 -0.82 20.61 8.44
CA GLU A 390 -1.77 20.82 9.51
C GLU A 390 -1.90 19.61 10.46
N ILE A 391 -1.81 18.37 9.90
CA ILE A 391 -2.02 17.12 10.64
C ILE A 391 -0.73 16.39 11.01
N ARG A 392 0.45 16.93 10.69
CA ARG A 392 1.73 16.22 10.82
C ARG A 392 2.02 15.65 12.21
N ASP A 393 1.58 16.34 13.26
CA ASP A 393 1.77 15.94 14.65
C ASP A 393 0.61 15.04 15.17
N GLU A 394 -0.37 14.72 14.30
CA GLU A 394 -1.56 13.94 14.62
C GLU A 394 -1.54 12.53 13.98
N ILE A 395 -0.42 12.15 13.34
CA ILE A 395 -0.25 10.87 12.66
C ILE A 395 0.26 9.84 13.66
N ASN A 396 -0.64 9.02 14.20
CA ASN A 396 -0.27 7.96 15.13
C ASN A 396 0.59 6.88 14.46
N SER A 397 1.53 6.34 15.22
CA SER A 397 2.28 5.13 14.84
C SER A 397 1.39 3.91 14.84
N ILE A 398 1.80 2.88 14.11
CA ILE A 398 1.15 1.57 14.02
C ILE A 398 2.05 0.50 14.62
N ASN A 399 1.42 -0.55 15.15
CA ASN A 399 2.12 -1.68 15.78
C ASN A 399 2.10 -2.89 14.84
N ILE A 400 3.26 -3.20 14.29
CA ILE A 400 3.39 -4.30 13.31
C ILE A 400 4.12 -5.48 13.95
N THR A 401 3.55 -6.68 13.82
CA THR A 401 4.13 -7.94 14.29
C THR A 401 4.15 -8.99 13.18
N ASP A 402 4.86 -10.09 13.38
CA ASP A 402 4.87 -11.25 12.47
C ASP A 402 3.50 -11.94 12.35
N ARG A 403 2.54 -11.61 13.23
CA ARG A 403 1.15 -12.10 13.20
C ARG A 403 0.20 -11.18 12.42
N ASN A 404 0.67 -10.03 11.91
CA ASN A 404 -0.17 -9.12 11.11
C ASN A 404 -0.84 -9.82 9.93
N PRO A 405 -0.17 -10.69 9.13
CA PRO A 405 -0.83 -11.39 8.03
C PRO A 405 -2.00 -12.28 8.48
N ILE A 406 -1.88 -12.89 9.68
CA ILE A 406 -2.97 -13.70 10.24
C ILE A 406 -4.14 -12.80 10.66
N ALA A 407 -3.86 -11.65 11.30
CA ALA A 407 -4.89 -10.70 11.70
C ALA A 407 -5.64 -10.16 10.47
N GLN A 408 -4.92 -9.74 9.44
CA GLN A 408 -5.49 -9.28 8.17
C GLN A 408 -6.38 -10.34 7.52
N GLN A 409 -5.91 -11.59 7.46
CA GLN A 409 -6.68 -12.72 6.94
C GLN A 409 -7.97 -12.97 7.75
N GLN A 410 -7.89 -12.92 9.10
CA GLN A 410 -9.08 -13.09 9.94
C GLN A 410 -10.10 -11.97 9.70
N LEU A 411 -9.65 -10.73 9.59
CA LEU A 411 -10.52 -9.59 9.30
C LEU A 411 -11.24 -9.74 7.95
N THR A 412 -10.50 -9.97 6.88
CA THR A 412 -11.02 -9.99 5.50
C THR A 412 -11.84 -11.25 5.20
N THR A 413 -11.41 -12.42 5.70
CA THR A 413 -12.11 -13.69 5.40
C THR A 413 -13.32 -13.91 6.31
N ASN A 414 -13.22 -13.57 7.60
CA ASN A 414 -14.20 -13.94 8.60
C ASN A 414 -14.97 -12.73 9.15
N VAL A 415 -14.29 -11.73 9.71
CA VAL A 415 -14.93 -10.66 10.48
C VAL A 415 -15.83 -9.80 9.59
N PHE A 416 -15.29 -9.21 8.54
CA PHE A 416 -16.08 -8.31 7.68
C PHE A 416 -17.17 -9.05 6.92
N ASN A 417 -16.90 -10.30 6.49
CA ASN A 417 -17.94 -11.12 5.86
C ASN A 417 -19.10 -11.42 6.83
N ASN A 418 -18.80 -11.84 8.07
CA ASN A 418 -19.82 -12.23 9.03
C ASN A 418 -20.61 -11.02 9.60
N VAL A 419 -19.94 -9.87 9.77
CA VAL A 419 -20.55 -8.65 10.33
C VAL A 419 -21.20 -7.82 9.24
N LEU A 420 -20.45 -7.44 8.20
CA LEU A 420 -20.89 -6.45 7.21
C LEU A 420 -21.69 -7.08 6.05
N ARG A 421 -21.37 -8.32 5.60
CA ARG A 421 -22.11 -8.94 4.49
C ARG A 421 -23.25 -9.83 4.97
N ALA A 422 -22.96 -10.79 5.82
CA ALA A 422 -23.91 -11.82 6.22
C ALA A 422 -24.76 -11.44 7.42
N GLN A 423 -24.36 -10.45 8.22
CA GLN A 423 -25.00 -10.03 9.48
C GLN A 423 -25.27 -11.23 10.41
N SER A 424 -24.35 -12.21 10.42
CA SER A 424 -24.47 -13.46 11.17
C SER A 424 -23.83 -13.42 12.55
N GLN A 425 -22.99 -12.43 12.81
CA GLN A 425 -22.33 -12.18 14.08
C GLN A 425 -22.37 -10.68 14.40
N THR A 426 -22.36 -10.34 15.69
CA THR A 426 -22.10 -8.98 16.13
C THR A 426 -20.61 -8.65 15.97
N PRO A 427 -20.22 -7.35 15.90
CA PRO A 427 -18.82 -6.92 15.92
C PRO A 427 -18.02 -7.55 17.08
N GLU A 428 -18.59 -7.56 18.29
CA GLU A 428 -17.95 -8.15 19.47
C GLU A 428 -17.71 -9.65 19.33
N GLU A 429 -18.70 -10.42 18.85
CA GLU A 429 -18.55 -11.87 18.65
C GLU A 429 -17.49 -12.19 17.60
N ALA A 430 -17.49 -11.49 16.47
CA ALA A 430 -16.57 -11.72 15.38
C ALA A 430 -15.13 -11.36 15.75
N LEU A 431 -14.90 -10.19 16.36
CA LEU A 431 -13.56 -9.76 16.77
C LEU A 431 -12.99 -10.60 17.91
N LYS A 432 -13.80 -11.02 18.88
CA LYS A 432 -13.36 -11.97 19.93
C LYS A 432 -12.93 -13.31 19.34
N GLN A 433 -13.72 -13.85 18.41
CA GLN A 433 -13.34 -15.10 17.75
C GLN A 433 -12.03 -14.94 16.97
N ALA A 434 -11.88 -13.87 16.20
CA ALA A 434 -10.65 -13.61 15.44
C ALA A 434 -9.44 -13.43 16.37
N ALA A 435 -9.58 -12.68 17.46
CA ALA A 435 -8.52 -12.49 18.45
C ALA A 435 -8.08 -13.82 19.10
N ASP A 436 -9.04 -14.68 19.46
CA ASP A 436 -8.74 -16.00 20.01
C ASP A 436 -8.01 -16.92 19.01
N GLU A 437 -8.38 -16.88 17.73
CA GLU A 437 -7.69 -17.59 16.66
C GLU A 437 -6.23 -17.10 16.51
N ILE A 438 -6.00 -15.79 16.54
CA ILE A 438 -4.64 -15.20 16.44
C ILE A 438 -3.80 -15.55 17.67
N ARG A 439 -4.38 -15.56 18.89
CA ARG A 439 -3.67 -15.92 20.15
C ARG A 439 -3.25 -17.39 20.18
N ASN A 440 -3.96 -18.27 19.45
CA ASN A 440 -3.70 -19.70 19.43
C ASN A 440 -2.75 -20.16 18.32
N ASN A 441 -2.40 -19.28 17.38
CA ASN A 441 -1.41 -19.51 16.33
C ASN A 441 -0.04 -18.94 16.72
#